data_34ed31627eff589b3e0518a2d44d84e5
#
_entry.id   34ed31627eff589b3e0518a2d44d84e5
#
_cell.length_a   1.000
_cell.length_b   1.000
_cell.length_c   1.000
_cell.angle_alpha   90.00
_cell.angle_beta   90.00
_cell.angle_gamma   90.00
#
_symmetry.space_group_name_H-M   'P 1'
#
loop_
_entity.id
_entity.type
_entity.pdbx_description
1 polymer ?
#
loop_
_entity_poly.entity_id
_entity_poly.type
_entity_poly.pdbx_seq_one_letter_code
_entity_poly.pdbx_strand_id
1 'polypeptide(L)'
;MFVSTEVIDNKTPGYMNWEQIRILRDHGVTIGSQTKSHPHMFKLSREKIIQELSISNERFIDEIGSAPKYFAYPYGEYNLEVIEQVKQHGFIAAFGQHSGVAHKSLGMYELPRFAMNEKYGDMDRFLLAVNALPMPISDLSPKNPVISKNPPSYGFTLSNNIEPKNAVRCFANNGLKADTKRLGKNRIEIRLNGPFLKGRGRINCTMAGNDNRWRWLGRQFIIN
;
A
#
# COMPACT_ATOMS: atom_id res chain seq x y z
N MET A 1 -4.01 -10.25 -9.45
CA MET A 1 -2.56 -10.29 -9.80
C MET A 1 -2.17 -8.93 -10.37
N PHE A 2 -0.94 -8.44 -10.11
CA PHE A 2 -0.42 -7.20 -10.69
C PHE A 2 0.77 -7.49 -11.59
N VAL A 3 0.83 -6.83 -12.74
CA VAL A 3 1.75 -7.15 -13.84
C VAL A 3 2.51 -5.89 -14.27
N SER A 4 3.83 -6.01 -14.38
CA SER A 4 4.70 -5.07 -15.11
C SER A 4 4.88 -5.60 -16.53
N THR A 5 4.56 -4.77 -17.54
CA THR A 5 4.40 -5.28 -18.90
C THR A 5 5.74 -5.60 -19.56
N GLU A 6 6.80 -4.84 -19.29
CA GLU A 6 8.10 -4.99 -19.95
C GLU A 6 8.75 -6.36 -19.70
N VAL A 7 8.65 -6.92 -18.50
CA VAL A 7 9.22 -8.25 -18.21
C VAL A 7 8.49 -9.36 -18.99
N ILE A 8 7.21 -9.15 -19.30
CA ILE A 8 6.40 -10.07 -20.07
C ILE A 8 6.74 -9.95 -21.57
N ASP A 9 6.78 -8.71 -22.08
CA ASP A 9 7.11 -8.42 -23.48
C ASP A 9 8.53 -8.92 -23.83
N ASN A 10 9.47 -8.78 -22.91
CA ASN A 10 10.85 -9.26 -23.06
C ASN A 10 10.99 -10.79 -22.85
N LYS A 11 9.89 -11.50 -22.57
CA LYS A 11 9.89 -12.94 -22.29
C LYS A 11 10.92 -13.33 -21.24
N THR A 12 11.01 -12.52 -20.18
CA THR A 12 12.00 -12.71 -19.10
C THR A 12 11.82 -14.07 -18.44
N PRO A 13 12.89 -14.90 -18.33
CA PRO A 13 12.79 -16.22 -17.70
C PRO A 13 12.25 -16.15 -16.26
N GLY A 14 11.36 -17.07 -15.90
CA GLY A 14 10.72 -17.11 -14.58
C GLY A 14 9.47 -16.24 -14.45
N TYR A 15 9.13 -15.46 -15.46
CA TYR A 15 7.86 -14.73 -15.52
C TYR A 15 6.86 -15.41 -16.45
N MET A 16 5.58 -15.17 -16.22
CA MET A 16 4.52 -15.60 -17.12
C MET A 16 4.61 -14.87 -18.46
N ASN A 17 4.08 -15.47 -19.51
CA ASN A 17 3.80 -14.78 -20.76
C ASN A 17 2.34 -14.29 -20.84
N TRP A 18 2.00 -13.51 -21.87
CA TRP A 18 0.65 -12.96 -22.03
C TRP A 18 -0.44 -14.05 -22.20
N GLU A 19 -0.11 -15.19 -22.82
CA GLU A 19 -1.05 -16.31 -22.96
C GLU A 19 -1.44 -16.86 -21.58
N GLN A 20 -0.47 -17.11 -20.73
CA GLN A 20 -0.71 -17.57 -19.34
C GLN A 20 -1.51 -16.56 -18.55
N ILE A 21 -1.27 -15.25 -18.73
CA ILE A 21 -2.02 -14.19 -18.08
C ILE A 21 -3.47 -14.16 -18.57
N ARG A 22 -3.70 -14.34 -19.86
CA ARG A 22 -5.07 -14.48 -20.42
C ARG A 22 -5.80 -15.68 -19.84
N ILE A 23 -5.14 -16.83 -19.73
CA ILE A 23 -5.71 -18.03 -19.09
C ILE A 23 -6.16 -17.71 -17.66
N LEU A 24 -5.32 -17.04 -16.86
CA LEU A 24 -5.68 -16.65 -15.49
C LEU A 24 -6.87 -15.70 -15.46
N ARG A 25 -6.92 -14.70 -16.35
CA ARG A 25 -8.07 -13.80 -16.50
C ARG A 25 -9.36 -14.57 -16.78
N ASP A 26 -9.31 -15.50 -17.72
CA ASP A 26 -10.48 -16.28 -18.16
C ASP A 26 -10.97 -17.23 -17.06
N HIS A 27 -10.09 -17.59 -16.11
CA HIS A 27 -10.43 -18.32 -14.89
C HIS A 27 -10.80 -17.39 -13.71
N GLY A 28 -11.10 -16.11 -13.96
CA GLY A 28 -11.63 -15.18 -12.96
C GLY A 28 -10.58 -14.44 -12.12
N VAL A 29 -9.29 -14.56 -12.44
CA VAL A 29 -8.26 -13.78 -11.74
C VAL A 29 -8.27 -12.34 -12.24
N THR A 30 -8.51 -11.39 -11.35
CA THR A 30 -8.40 -9.97 -11.65
C THR A 30 -6.94 -9.60 -11.96
N ILE A 31 -6.69 -9.03 -13.15
CA ILE A 31 -5.37 -8.57 -13.58
C ILE A 31 -5.31 -7.05 -13.44
N GLY A 32 -4.31 -6.55 -12.74
CA GLY A 32 -4.03 -5.12 -12.53
C GLY A 32 -2.63 -4.75 -13.01
N SER A 33 -2.38 -3.46 -13.20
CA SER A 33 -1.10 -2.93 -13.64
C SER A 33 -0.14 -2.68 -12.47
N GLN A 34 1.15 -2.85 -12.75
CA GLN A 34 2.26 -2.43 -11.90
C GLN A 34 3.31 -1.68 -12.75
N THR A 35 2.87 -0.77 -13.63
CA THR A 35 3.64 0.01 -14.61
C THR A 35 4.22 -0.81 -15.77
N LYS A 36 4.93 -0.12 -16.67
CA LYS A 36 5.71 -0.75 -17.74
C LYS A 36 6.92 -1.50 -17.15
N SER A 37 7.85 -0.76 -16.51
CA SER A 37 9.20 -1.25 -16.19
C SER A 37 9.47 -1.44 -14.68
N HIS A 38 8.46 -1.27 -13.81
CA HIS A 38 8.57 -1.39 -12.35
C HIS A 38 9.59 -0.44 -11.69
N PRO A 39 9.60 0.87 -12.02
CA PRO A 39 10.57 1.82 -11.49
C PRO A 39 10.17 2.34 -10.09
N HIS A 40 11.09 3.01 -9.41
CA HIS A 40 10.79 3.85 -8.25
C HIS A 40 10.05 5.11 -8.69
N MET A 41 8.73 5.05 -8.86
CA MET A 41 7.92 6.10 -9.48
C MET A 41 8.07 7.47 -8.81
N PHE A 42 8.22 7.52 -7.50
CA PHE A 42 8.37 8.79 -6.77
C PHE A 42 9.65 9.57 -7.11
N LYS A 43 10.61 8.94 -7.79
CA LYS A 43 11.87 9.53 -8.28
C LYS A 43 11.77 10.03 -9.73
N LEU A 44 10.72 9.69 -10.42
CA LEU A 44 10.54 10.04 -11.82
C LEU A 44 9.99 11.46 -11.98
N SER A 45 10.28 12.08 -13.12
CA SER A 45 9.57 13.29 -13.54
C SER A 45 8.11 12.93 -13.90
N ARG A 46 7.24 13.93 -13.91
CA ARG A 46 5.83 13.76 -14.27
C ARG A 46 5.66 13.09 -15.64
N GLU A 47 6.43 13.52 -16.63
CA GLU A 47 6.39 12.98 -18.00
C GLU A 47 6.75 11.50 -18.03
N LYS A 48 7.76 11.08 -17.25
CA LYS A 48 8.15 9.67 -17.14
C LYS A 48 7.10 8.84 -16.41
N ILE A 49 6.45 9.40 -15.38
CA ILE A 49 5.33 8.71 -14.71
C ILE A 49 4.19 8.48 -15.71
N ILE A 50 3.80 9.51 -16.48
CA ILE A 50 2.77 9.41 -17.52
C ILE A 50 3.16 8.34 -18.54
N GLN A 51 4.40 8.33 -19.01
CA GLN A 51 4.89 7.35 -19.99
C GLN A 51 4.80 5.91 -19.45
N GLU A 52 5.22 5.66 -18.22
CA GLU A 52 5.12 4.34 -17.57
C GLU A 52 3.69 3.83 -17.48
N LEU A 53 2.74 4.71 -17.17
CA LEU A 53 1.33 4.37 -17.03
C LEU A 53 0.65 4.19 -18.39
N SER A 54 0.87 5.10 -19.34
CA SER A 54 0.25 5.06 -20.67
C SER A 54 0.69 3.83 -21.46
N ILE A 55 2.01 3.57 -21.54
CA ILE A 55 2.52 2.39 -22.25
C ILE A 55 1.99 1.09 -21.61
N SER A 56 1.97 1.03 -20.28
CA SER A 56 1.40 -0.14 -19.60
C SER A 56 -0.08 -0.32 -19.94
N ASN A 57 -0.90 0.76 -19.93
CA ASN A 57 -2.31 0.67 -20.26
C ASN A 57 -2.55 0.24 -21.73
N GLU A 58 -1.78 0.78 -22.68
CA GLU A 58 -1.81 0.38 -24.09
C GLU A 58 -1.53 -1.13 -24.23
N ARG A 59 -0.46 -1.64 -23.58
CA ARG A 59 -0.14 -3.07 -23.59
C ARG A 59 -1.25 -3.93 -23.02
N PHE A 60 -1.92 -3.47 -21.96
CA PHE A 60 -3.09 -4.18 -21.42
C PHE A 60 -4.27 -4.19 -22.40
N ILE A 61 -4.51 -3.10 -23.11
CA ILE A 61 -5.56 -3.04 -24.15
C ILE A 61 -5.24 -4.03 -25.26
N ASP A 62 -4.00 -4.04 -25.77
CA ASP A 62 -3.56 -4.91 -26.84
C ASP A 62 -3.65 -6.42 -26.46
N GLU A 63 -3.21 -6.77 -25.25
CA GLU A 63 -3.05 -8.17 -24.85
C GLU A 63 -4.25 -8.72 -24.07
N ILE A 64 -4.95 -7.87 -23.33
CA ILE A 64 -6.06 -8.28 -22.46
C ILE A 64 -7.41 -7.77 -23.00
N GLY A 65 -7.41 -6.83 -23.95
CA GLY A 65 -8.62 -6.24 -24.55
C GLY A 65 -9.24 -5.09 -23.77
N SER A 66 -8.65 -4.66 -22.65
CA SER A 66 -9.12 -3.53 -21.88
C SER A 66 -8.04 -2.96 -20.96
N ALA A 67 -8.13 -1.67 -20.65
CA ALA A 67 -7.27 -1.05 -19.66
C ALA A 67 -7.52 -1.64 -18.25
N PRO A 68 -6.47 -1.83 -17.44
CA PRO A 68 -6.60 -2.38 -16.08
C PRO A 68 -7.29 -1.38 -15.15
N LYS A 69 -8.21 -1.86 -14.31
CA LYS A 69 -8.92 -1.03 -13.33
C LYS A 69 -8.13 -0.79 -12.04
N TYR A 70 -7.18 -1.68 -11.72
CA TYR A 70 -6.45 -1.68 -10.46
C TYR A 70 -4.96 -1.50 -10.69
N PHE A 71 -4.33 -0.75 -9.79
CA PHE A 71 -2.91 -0.45 -9.83
C PHE A 71 -2.21 -0.90 -8.56
N ALA A 72 -0.97 -1.39 -8.65
CA ALA A 72 -0.09 -1.55 -7.50
C ALA A 72 1.17 -0.72 -7.71
N TYR A 73 1.50 0.12 -6.73
CA TYR A 73 2.73 0.89 -6.80
C TYR A 73 3.95 -0.03 -6.74
N PRO A 74 4.90 0.07 -7.68
CA PRO A 74 6.19 -0.59 -7.56
C PRO A 74 6.82 -0.34 -6.18
N TYR A 75 7.30 -1.40 -5.53
CA TYR A 75 7.84 -1.36 -4.16
C TYR A 75 6.85 -0.84 -3.10
N GLY A 76 5.60 -0.56 -3.45
CA GLY A 76 4.62 0.13 -2.62
C GLY A 76 4.94 1.60 -2.40
N GLU A 77 5.76 2.20 -3.25
CA GLU A 77 6.28 3.56 -3.11
C GLU A 77 5.52 4.55 -3.98
N TYR A 78 5.07 5.64 -3.39
CA TYR A 78 4.33 6.70 -4.07
C TYR A 78 4.49 8.04 -3.33
N ASN A 79 4.20 9.11 -4.04
CA ASN A 79 4.03 10.46 -3.52
C ASN A 79 2.69 11.02 -4.02
N LEU A 80 2.36 12.25 -3.68
CA LEU A 80 1.09 12.86 -4.09
C LEU A 80 0.98 13.04 -5.61
N GLU A 81 2.08 13.32 -6.30
CA GLU A 81 2.11 13.43 -7.77
C GLU A 81 1.82 12.08 -8.42
N VAL A 82 2.46 10.99 -7.96
CA VAL A 82 2.20 9.64 -8.48
C VAL A 82 0.74 9.24 -8.27
N ILE A 83 0.17 9.52 -7.11
CA ILE A 83 -1.26 9.26 -6.84
C ILE A 83 -2.13 10.00 -7.86
N GLU A 84 -1.85 11.28 -8.12
CA GLU A 84 -2.64 12.08 -9.05
C GLU A 84 -2.55 11.53 -10.48
N GLN A 85 -1.36 11.15 -10.93
CA GLN A 85 -1.20 10.54 -12.27
C GLN A 85 -1.92 9.19 -12.37
N VAL A 86 -1.88 8.35 -11.34
CA VAL A 86 -2.62 7.08 -11.32
C VAL A 86 -4.14 7.31 -11.44
N LYS A 87 -4.68 8.33 -10.77
CA LYS A 87 -6.10 8.70 -10.92
C LYS A 87 -6.43 9.15 -12.34
N GLN A 88 -5.61 10.04 -12.91
CA GLN A 88 -5.81 10.59 -14.24
C GLN A 88 -5.74 9.53 -15.34
N HIS A 89 -5.03 8.41 -15.11
CA HIS A 89 -4.95 7.27 -16.04
C HIS A 89 -6.10 6.25 -15.88
N GLY A 90 -7.16 6.58 -15.14
CA GLY A 90 -8.40 5.82 -15.11
C GLY A 90 -8.42 4.64 -14.14
N PHE A 91 -7.40 4.46 -13.32
CA PHE A 91 -7.43 3.44 -12.26
C PHE A 91 -8.45 3.82 -11.18
N ILE A 92 -9.25 2.85 -10.73
CA ILE A 92 -10.28 3.08 -9.70
C ILE A 92 -9.78 2.82 -8.28
N ALA A 93 -8.68 2.08 -8.15
CA ALA A 93 -8.01 1.84 -6.87
C ALA A 93 -6.54 1.53 -7.06
N ALA A 94 -5.71 1.91 -6.06
CA ALA A 94 -4.29 1.64 -6.06
C ALA A 94 -3.80 1.14 -4.70
N PHE A 95 -2.85 0.21 -4.75
CA PHE A 95 -2.37 -0.56 -3.61
C PHE A 95 -0.89 -0.29 -3.31
N GLY A 96 -0.62 0.09 -2.06
CA GLY A 96 0.73 0.11 -1.52
C GLY A 96 1.24 -1.29 -1.17
N GLN A 97 2.32 -1.33 -0.38
CA GLN A 97 2.92 -2.59 0.12
C GLN A 97 3.05 -2.59 1.66
N HIS A 98 2.28 -1.74 2.33
CA HIS A 98 2.17 -1.72 3.79
C HIS A 98 1.02 -2.63 4.22
N SER A 99 1.21 -3.37 5.30
CA SER A 99 0.19 -4.25 5.85
C SER A 99 -0.95 -3.46 6.47
N GLY A 100 -2.18 -3.92 6.28
CA GLY A 100 -3.36 -3.28 6.84
C GLY A 100 -4.63 -3.74 6.15
N VAL A 101 -5.77 -3.32 6.68
CA VAL A 101 -7.08 -3.62 6.11
C VAL A 101 -7.57 -2.41 5.33
N ALA A 102 -7.94 -2.63 4.07
CA ALA A 102 -8.49 -1.59 3.21
C ALA A 102 -9.79 -1.02 3.79
N HIS A 103 -9.91 0.31 3.81
CA HIS A 103 -11.10 1.00 4.28
C HIS A 103 -11.24 2.35 3.56
N LYS A 104 -12.49 2.77 3.31
CA LYS A 104 -12.80 4.03 2.61
C LYS A 104 -12.16 5.27 3.23
N SER A 105 -11.90 5.27 4.55
CA SER A 105 -11.26 6.40 5.24
C SER A 105 -9.79 6.62 4.82
N LEU A 106 -9.15 5.63 4.19
CA LEU A 106 -7.79 5.75 3.66
C LEU A 106 -7.76 6.29 2.23
N GLY A 107 -8.94 6.44 1.59
CA GLY A 107 -9.04 6.71 0.17
C GLY A 107 -8.77 5.46 -0.68
N MET A 108 -9.10 5.54 -1.98
CA MET A 108 -8.99 4.40 -2.90
C MET A 108 -7.60 4.22 -3.50
N TYR A 109 -6.70 5.18 -3.31
CA TYR A 109 -5.39 5.19 -3.97
C TYR A 109 -4.20 5.01 -3.02
N GLU A 110 -4.48 4.66 -1.75
CA GLU A 110 -3.47 4.36 -0.73
C GLU A 110 -3.83 3.08 0.03
N LEU A 111 -4.45 2.12 -0.67
CA LEU A 111 -4.93 0.90 -0.03
C LEU A 111 -3.78 0.00 0.42
N PRO A 112 -3.84 -0.52 1.64
CA PRO A 112 -2.88 -1.49 2.13
C PRO A 112 -3.13 -2.88 1.54
N ARG A 113 -2.16 -3.76 1.67
CA ARG A 113 -2.29 -5.19 1.38
C ARG A 113 -1.38 -6.01 2.27
N PHE A 114 -1.84 -7.15 2.74
CA PHE A 114 -0.99 -8.12 3.41
C PHE A 114 -0.16 -8.88 2.37
N ALA A 115 1.16 -8.89 2.54
CA ALA A 115 2.01 -9.73 1.74
C ALA A 115 1.88 -11.18 2.20
N MET A 116 1.60 -12.09 1.25
CA MET A 116 1.59 -13.53 1.43
C MET A 116 2.65 -14.13 0.49
N ASN A 117 3.72 -14.62 1.06
CA ASN A 117 4.81 -15.29 0.36
C ASN A 117 5.34 -16.41 1.26
N GLU A 118 6.32 -17.16 0.83
CA GLU A 118 6.87 -18.30 1.58
C GLU A 118 7.27 -17.95 3.03
N LYS A 119 7.79 -16.75 3.25
CA LYS A 119 8.17 -16.29 4.59
C LYS A 119 6.98 -15.84 5.44
N TYR A 120 5.91 -15.35 4.81
CA TYR A 120 4.78 -14.70 5.45
C TYR A 120 3.43 -15.27 5.01
N GLY A 121 3.40 -16.51 4.53
CA GLY A 121 2.21 -17.17 3.99
C GLY A 121 1.75 -18.38 4.80
N ASP A 122 2.20 -18.51 6.05
CA ASP A 122 1.68 -19.55 6.95
C ASP A 122 0.19 -19.34 7.24
N MET A 123 -0.49 -20.42 7.63
CA MET A 123 -1.93 -20.43 7.82
C MET A 123 -2.38 -19.50 8.97
N ASP A 124 -1.61 -19.39 10.04
CA ASP A 124 -1.94 -18.53 11.18
C ASP A 124 -1.94 -17.07 10.75
N ARG A 125 -0.93 -16.66 9.96
CA ARG A 125 -0.88 -15.32 9.39
C ARG A 125 -1.99 -15.07 8.38
N PHE A 126 -2.32 -16.06 7.55
CA PHE A 126 -3.44 -15.95 6.61
C PHE A 126 -4.76 -15.73 7.37
N LEU A 127 -5.05 -16.56 8.38
CA LEU A 127 -6.25 -16.44 9.21
C LEU A 127 -6.30 -15.10 9.96
N LEU A 128 -5.17 -14.62 10.47
CA LEU A 128 -5.08 -13.30 11.08
C LEU A 128 -5.41 -12.19 10.06
N ALA A 129 -4.86 -12.26 8.86
CA ALA A 129 -5.07 -11.24 7.82
C ALA A 129 -6.53 -11.19 7.32
N VAL A 130 -7.14 -12.35 7.03
CA VAL A 130 -8.53 -12.41 6.53
C VAL A 130 -9.56 -12.06 7.60
N ASN A 131 -9.23 -12.26 8.87
CA ASN A 131 -10.08 -11.88 10.00
C ASN A 131 -9.81 -10.46 10.52
N ALA A 132 -8.75 -9.78 10.04
CA ALA A 132 -8.42 -8.45 10.51
C ALA A 132 -9.52 -7.43 10.17
N LEU A 133 -9.73 -6.47 11.05
CA LEU A 133 -10.69 -5.39 10.89
C LEU A 133 -9.98 -4.09 10.47
N PRO A 134 -10.63 -3.22 9.72
CA PRO A 134 -10.11 -1.90 9.44
C PRO A 134 -10.00 -1.08 10.74
N MET A 135 -9.06 -0.16 10.77
CA MET A 135 -8.98 0.89 11.76
C MET A 135 -9.46 2.20 11.12
N PRO A 136 -10.74 2.56 11.25
CA PRO A 136 -11.27 3.79 10.65
C PRO A 136 -10.63 5.01 11.29
N ILE A 137 -10.01 5.85 10.47
CA ILE A 137 -9.26 7.02 10.89
C ILE A 137 -9.60 8.25 10.04
N SER A 138 -9.28 9.41 10.57
CA SER A 138 -9.19 10.70 9.88
C SER A 138 -7.89 11.40 10.24
N ASP A 139 -7.64 12.56 9.62
CA ASP A 139 -6.54 13.47 9.93
C ASP A 139 -5.16 12.77 9.99
N LEU A 140 -4.93 11.84 9.05
CA LEU A 140 -3.65 11.16 8.91
C LEU A 140 -2.55 12.17 8.54
N SER A 141 -1.47 12.18 9.29
CA SER A 141 -0.31 13.04 9.06
C SER A 141 0.99 12.23 9.19
N PRO A 142 2.01 12.46 8.34
CA PRO A 142 1.96 13.30 7.14
C PRO A 142 1.13 12.66 6.02
N LYS A 143 0.51 13.48 5.17
CA LYS A 143 -0.24 12.99 4.00
C LYS A 143 0.71 12.41 2.94
N ASN A 144 1.81 13.14 2.65
CA ASN A 144 2.81 12.64 1.70
C ASN A 144 3.69 11.57 2.38
N PRO A 145 3.77 10.35 1.84
CA PRO A 145 4.65 9.32 2.39
C PRO A 145 6.14 9.59 2.13
N VAL A 146 6.51 10.40 1.15
CA VAL A 146 7.89 10.90 1.01
C VAL A 146 8.11 12.00 2.04
N ILE A 147 8.91 11.70 3.05
CA ILE A 147 9.09 12.58 4.21
C ILE A 147 10.33 13.46 4.06
N SER A 148 10.17 14.75 4.41
CA SER A 148 11.27 15.73 4.49
C SER A 148 11.89 15.81 5.88
N LYS A 149 11.15 15.40 6.93
CA LYS A 149 11.62 15.35 8.32
C LYS A 149 11.62 13.90 8.81
N ASN A 150 12.77 13.44 9.30
CA ASN A 150 12.96 12.09 9.82
C ASN A 150 13.52 12.15 11.26
N PRO A 151 12.84 11.60 12.27
CA PRO A 151 11.61 10.82 12.18
C PRO A 151 10.38 11.66 11.82
N PRO A 152 9.36 11.05 11.14
CA PRO A 152 8.13 11.75 10.77
C PRO A 152 7.26 12.08 11.99
N SER A 153 6.57 13.22 11.93
CA SER A 153 5.49 13.52 12.88
C SER A 153 4.24 12.73 12.45
N TYR A 154 4.16 11.46 12.88
CA TYR A 154 3.08 10.57 12.48
C TYR A 154 1.94 10.57 13.48
N GLY A 155 0.73 10.69 12.99
CA GLY A 155 -0.46 10.63 13.82
C GLY A 155 -1.75 10.55 13.01
N PHE A 156 -2.83 10.19 13.69
CA PHE A 156 -4.18 10.07 13.11
C PHE A 156 -5.25 10.22 14.19
N THR A 157 -6.49 10.47 13.78
CA THR A 157 -7.64 10.54 14.66
C THR A 157 -8.50 9.29 14.47
N LEU A 158 -8.77 8.54 15.54
CA LEU A 158 -9.70 7.42 15.52
C LEU A 158 -11.14 7.90 15.33
N SER A 159 -11.92 7.21 14.52
CA SER A 159 -13.36 7.48 14.39
C SER A 159 -14.10 7.26 15.70
N ASN A 160 -15.13 8.06 15.97
CA ASN A 160 -15.90 8.03 17.22
C ASN A 160 -16.58 6.68 17.51
N ASN A 161 -16.79 5.85 16.49
CA ASN A 161 -17.44 4.53 16.62
C ASN A 161 -16.47 3.45 17.15
N ILE A 162 -15.21 3.80 17.40
CA ILE A 162 -14.23 2.88 17.99
C ILE A 162 -14.24 3.14 19.49
N GLU A 163 -14.67 2.15 20.26
CA GLU A 163 -14.65 2.26 21.72
C GLU A 163 -13.21 2.47 22.25
N PRO A 164 -13.02 3.45 23.15
CA PRO A 164 -11.70 3.82 23.65
C PRO A 164 -11.06 2.79 24.60
N LYS A 165 -11.71 1.69 24.90
CA LYS A 165 -11.28 0.68 25.87
C LYS A 165 -9.98 0.00 25.52
N ASN A 166 -9.64 -0.09 24.23
CA ASN A 166 -8.46 -0.81 23.78
C ASN A 166 -7.35 0.16 23.37
N ALA A 167 -6.16 -0.04 23.92
CA ALA A 167 -5.00 0.75 23.57
C ALA A 167 -4.53 0.47 22.14
N VAL A 168 -4.30 1.49 21.35
CA VAL A 168 -3.57 1.39 20.09
C VAL A 168 -2.09 1.15 20.41
N ARG A 169 -1.50 0.15 19.78
CA ARG A 169 -0.05 -0.13 19.86
C ARG A 169 0.53 -0.04 18.46
N CYS A 170 1.62 0.70 18.34
CA CYS A 170 2.30 0.88 17.07
C CYS A 170 3.72 0.30 17.12
N PHE A 171 4.16 -0.26 16.01
CA PHE A 171 5.45 -0.92 15.84
C PHE A 171 6.12 -0.38 14.58
N ALA A 172 7.37 0.02 14.70
CA ALA A 172 8.17 0.46 13.58
C ALA A 172 9.16 -0.64 13.15
N ASN A 173 9.57 -0.60 11.87
CA ASN A 173 10.63 -1.48 11.40
C ASN A 173 12.04 -1.00 11.85
N ASN A 174 13.07 -1.77 11.51
CA ASN A 174 14.49 -1.48 11.81
C ASN A 174 14.81 -1.37 13.31
N GLY A 175 14.05 -2.06 14.17
CA GLY A 175 14.30 -2.06 15.62
C GLY A 175 13.93 -0.75 16.34
N LEU A 176 13.31 0.21 15.64
CA LEU A 176 12.88 1.46 16.25
C LEU A 176 11.69 1.23 17.20
N LYS A 177 11.75 1.88 18.35
CA LYS A 177 10.62 1.92 19.30
C LYS A 177 9.64 3.02 18.86
N ALA A 178 8.37 2.65 18.78
CA ALA A 178 7.27 3.55 18.48
C ALA A 178 6.44 3.80 19.74
N ASP A 179 6.67 4.92 20.36
CA ASP A 179 5.89 5.36 21.54
C ASP A 179 4.56 5.94 21.06
N THR A 180 3.45 5.33 21.49
CA THR A 180 2.10 5.71 21.09
C THR A 180 1.47 6.56 22.17
N LYS A 181 1.16 7.81 21.86
CA LYS A 181 0.50 8.76 22.76
C LYS A 181 -0.91 9.06 22.31
N ARG A 182 -1.83 9.04 23.26
CA ARG A 182 -3.20 9.48 23.03
C ARG A 182 -3.37 10.89 23.54
N LEU A 183 -3.80 11.79 22.67
CA LEU A 183 -4.10 13.18 22.99
C LEU A 183 -5.61 13.39 22.95
N GLY A 184 -6.16 13.86 24.07
CA GLY A 184 -7.60 13.99 24.21
C GLY A 184 -8.35 12.66 24.01
N LYS A 185 -9.50 12.74 23.33
CA LYS A 185 -10.39 11.57 23.19
C LYS A 185 -9.92 10.57 22.13
N ASN A 186 -9.50 11.02 20.95
CA ASN A 186 -9.34 10.14 19.78
C ASN A 186 -8.04 10.38 18.98
N ARG A 187 -7.28 11.42 19.26
CA ARG A 187 -6.02 11.69 18.54
C ARG A 187 -4.93 10.75 19.03
N ILE A 188 -4.29 10.07 18.10
CA ILE A 188 -3.14 9.19 18.33
C ILE A 188 -1.92 9.81 17.65
N GLU A 189 -0.84 9.95 18.39
CA GLU A 189 0.47 10.36 17.89
C GLU A 189 1.51 9.33 18.19
N ILE A 190 2.38 9.08 17.23
CA ILE A 190 3.45 8.11 17.31
C ILE A 190 4.79 8.83 17.28
N ARG A 191 5.60 8.60 18.29
CA ARG A 191 6.95 9.15 18.44
C ARG A 191 7.96 8.03 18.32
N LEU A 192 8.86 8.14 17.35
CA LEU A 192 9.95 7.19 17.19
C LEU A 192 11.14 7.66 18.05
N ASN A 193 11.89 6.69 18.58
CA ASN A 193 13.10 6.95 19.36
C ASN A 193 14.32 7.30 18.49
N GLY A 194 14.19 7.30 17.17
CA GLY A 194 15.25 7.64 16.21
C GLY A 194 14.72 7.73 14.78
N PRO A 195 15.55 8.16 13.84
CA PRO A 195 15.21 8.27 12.44
C PRO A 195 15.11 6.89 11.77
N PHE A 196 14.29 6.77 10.74
CA PHE A 196 14.37 5.64 9.83
C PHE A 196 15.67 5.66 9.03
N LEU A 197 16.15 4.49 8.65
CA LEU A 197 17.22 4.37 7.67
C LEU A 197 16.74 4.81 6.29
N LYS A 198 17.66 5.20 5.42
CA LYS A 198 17.38 5.50 4.00
C LYS A 198 16.61 4.34 3.35
N GLY A 199 15.62 4.68 2.53
CA GLY A 199 14.74 3.73 1.86
C GLY A 199 13.34 3.73 2.44
N ARG A 200 12.86 2.65 3.06
CA ARG A 200 11.47 2.46 3.48
C ARG A 200 11.34 2.32 4.98
N GLY A 201 10.71 3.32 5.61
CA GLY A 201 10.22 3.24 6.98
C GLY A 201 8.79 2.69 7.01
N ARG A 202 8.45 1.84 7.97
CA ARG A 202 7.10 1.29 8.14
C ARG A 202 6.67 1.38 9.58
N ILE A 203 5.41 1.79 9.78
CA ILE A 203 4.75 1.73 11.07
C ILE A 203 3.46 0.92 10.90
N ASN A 204 3.28 -0.08 11.74
CA ASN A 204 2.05 -0.84 11.85
C ASN A 204 1.42 -0.55 13.21
N CYS A 205 0.15 -0.13 13.21
CA CYS A 205 -0.62 0.09 14.41
C CYS A 205 -1.73 -0.95 14.50
N THR A 206 -1.88 -1.56 15.66
CA THR A 206 -2.92 -2.56 15.93
C THR A 206 -3.72 -2.19 17.18
N MET A 207 -4.95 -2.65 17.23
CA MET A 207 -5.84 -2.50 18.36
C MET A 207 -6.78 -3.71 18.41
N ALA A 208 -7.00 -4.28 19.60
CA ALA A 208 -7.99 -5.34 19.74
C ALA A 208 -9.41 -4.80 19.48
N GLY A 209 -10.20 -5.52 18.70
CA GLY A 209 -11.63 -5.28 18.54
C GLY A 209 -12.45 -5.98 19.64
N ASN A 210 -13.76 -5.69 19.72
CA ASN A 210 -14.65 -6.28 20.72
C ASN A 210 -14.96 -7.76 20.46
N ASP A 211 -14.67 -8.24 19.26
CA ASP A 211 -14.99 -9.58 18.73
C ASP A 211 -13.77 -10.50 18.63
N ASN A 212 -12.73 -10.24 19.44
CA ASN A 212 -11.43 -10.92 19.43
C ASN A 212 -10.67 -10.82 18.09
N ARG A 213 -11.05 -9.89 17.21
CA ARG A 213 -10.36 -9.62 15.96
C ARG A 213 -9.44 -8.41 16.12
N TRP A 214 -8.36 -8.38 15.36
CA TRP A 214 -7.41 -7.27 15.36
C TRP A 214 -7.79 -6.21 14.35
N ARG A 215 -7.85 -4.95 14.77
CA ARG A 215 -7.84 -3.81 13.86
C ARG A 215 -6.42 -3.50 13.45
N TRP A 216 -6.20 -3.22 12.17
CA TRP A 216 -4.86 -3.03 11.64
C TRP A 216 -4.79 -1.83 10.70
N LEU A 217 -3.83 -0.95 10.97
CA LEU A 217 -3.47 0.21 10.16
C LEU A 217 -1.96 0.20 9.94
N GLY A 218 -1.51 0.07 8.70
CA GLY A 218 -0.11 0.26 8.33
C GLY A 218 0.11 1.57 7.57
N ARG A 219 1.32 2.09 7.69
CA ARG A 219 1.81 3.21 6.89
C ARG A 219 3.25 2.96 6.47
N GLN A 220 3.57 3.23 5.20
CA GLN A 220 4.92 3.24 4.69
C GLN A 220 5.38 4.68 4.46
N PHE A 221 6.62 4.96 4.82
CA PHE A 221 7.31 6.22 4.57
C PHE A 221 8.48 5.97 3.63
N ILE A 222 8.86 6.98 2.87
CA ILE A 222 9.97 6.95 1.93
C ILE A 222 10.98 7.99 2.38
N ILE A 223 12.23 7.53 2.58
CA ILE A 223 13.36 8.33 3.07
C ILE A 223 14.41 8.38 1.95
N ASN A 224 14.65 9.56 1.43
CA ASN A 224 15.66 9.83 0.39
C ASN A 224 17.09 9.77 0.89
#